data_fbe73b0f163b76932cdec318a51bf246
#
_entry.id   fbe73b0f163b76932cdec318a51bf246
#
_cell.length_a   1.000
_cell.length_b   1.000
_cell.length_c   1.000
_cell.angle_alpha   90.00
_cell.angle_beta   90.00
_cell.angle_gamma   90.00
#
_symmetry.space_group_name_H-M   'P 1'
#
loop_
_entity.id
_entity.type
_entity.pdbx_description
1 polymer ?
#
loop_
_entity_poly.entity_id
_entity_poly.type
_entity_poly.pdbx_seq_one_letter_code
_entity_poly.pdbx_strand_id
1 'polypeptide(L)'
;MSQFFLRTNKNEGKAPLYVRTRRKGILFCVSTGIMVDVKEWVKAQKSLSAMQRYERTDEGVRVHDLQVEVMKTIDVLYAENKVQSKEDKNVLEQALSRVVNGTVEEIQQAAKVVTAKSRTTVLGFFDYFYAGISDGSIRHGNNSDYSPGTVVVWKAFGENLKEYCKKDIPFEDIDKPFADRFTLYLQKQGYMPNTINKKVSCFRKLCNLAAMEGYNKNAVSLRVWKDRTVKEIEKRAEIYLTDEEINAMYDMELTGENEIVRDIFLLGYFSCQRYSDYCKLREENFITYNKSGLITLTQKKTGKKVEVPIFDDRVYELCDKYHYEFPDIDVQKMNLKIKAVGAELSKTVPSFCEKYVTVLTSVEKRSEKTYEKLLDKKNKGIKFSENERKWFHKLDKLAKMRNGSPLWERNKHGEVIRAKYELICSHTARRSGTTNLYKLGVLSDLELRSITGHESQKNFEGYIRIGISEQAQRVGDKIKAAREAMKKQADK
;
A
#
# COMPACT_ATOMS: atom_id res chain seq x y z
N MET A 1 31.85 12.75 33.60
CA MET A 1 31.18 11.45 33.59
C MET A 1 30.15 11.47 32.46
N SER A 2 30.09 10.41 31.70
CA SER A 2 29.07 10.24 30.66
C SER A 2 27.82 9.67 31.29
N GLN A 3 26.63 10.14 30.84
CA GLN A 3 25.34 9.72 31.39
C GLN A 3 24.38 9.31 30.26
N PHE A 4 23.77 8.14 30.40
CA PHE A 4 22.72 7.68 29.49
C PHE A 4 21.34 8.14 29.96
N PHE A 5 20.49 8.60 29.01
CA PHE A 5 19.17 9.10 29.32
C PHE A 5 18.23 9.00 28.11
N LEU A 6 16.93 9.02 28.36
CA LEU A 6 15.91 9.11 27.32
C LEU A 6 15.63 10.58 26.96
N ARG A 7 15.45 10.83 25.67
CA ARG A 7 14.96 12.10 25.13
C ARG A 7 13.71 11.83 24.32
N THR A 8 12.59 11.62 25.01
CA THR A 8 11.31 11.32 24.38
C THR A 8 10.15 11.89 25.19
N ASN A 9 9.08 12.29 24.50
CA ASN A 9 7.80 12.66 25.11
C ASN A 9 6.82 11.47 25.14
N LYS A 10 7.26 10.28 24.72
CA LYS A 10 6.44 9.07 24.75
C LYS A 10 6.48 8.45 26.14
N ASN A 11 5.33 7.98 26.61
CA ASN A 11 5.22 7.26 27.88
C ASN A 11 5.29 5.74 27.71
N GLU A 12 5.26 5.25 26.45
CA GLU A 12 5.20 3.82 26.10
C GLU A 12 5.93 3.55 24.79
N GLY A 13 6.30 2.26 24.59
CA GLY A 13 6.98 1.79 23.38
C GLY A 13 8.49 1.95 23.46
N LYS A 14 9.19 1.71 22.34
CA LYS A 14 10.65 1.78 22.29
C LYS A 14 11.14 3.16 21.89
N ALA A 15 12.22 3.62 22.54
CA ALA A 15 12.91 4.86 22.21
C ALA A 15 14.43 4.70 22.34
N PRO A 16 15.24 5.49 21.58
CA PRO A 16 16.68 5.42 21.66
C PRO A 16 17.22 6.09 22.94
N LEU A 17 18.22 5.48 23.54
CA LEU A 17 19.02 6.12 24.57
C LEU A 17 19.96 7.16 23.96
N TYR A 18 20.11 8.26 24.66
CA TYR A 18 21.10 9.29 24.38
C TYR A 18 22.23 9.20 25.41
N VAL A 19 23.45 9.51 25.00
CA VAL A 19 24.58 9.68 25.91
C VAL A 19 24.96 11.16 25.97
N ARG A 20 25.16 11.64 27.19
CA ARG A 20 25.73 12.96 27.45
C ARG A 20 27.18 12.76 27.89
N THR A 21 28.11 13.34 27.15
CA THR A 21 29.55 13.26 27.44
C THR A 21 30.20 14.63 27.26
N ARG A 22 31.34 14.87 27.94
CA ARG A 22 32.05 16.16 27.89
C ARG A 22 33.51 15.95 27.53
N ARG A 23 34.02 16.73 26.58
CA ARG A 23 35.45 16.78 26.25
C ARG A 23 35.92 18.22 26.08
N LYS A 24 37.05 18.57 26.72
CA LYS A 24 37.65 19.93 26.68
C LYS A 24 36.63 21.06 26.90
N GLY A 25 35.70 20.88 27.83
CA GLY A 25 34.63 21.84 28.11
C GLY A 25 33.42 21.77 27.22
N ILE A 26 33.47 21.09 26.06
CA ILE A 26 32.38 20.95 25.14
C ILE A 26 31.47 19.80 25.58
N LEU A 27 30.16 20.07 25.64
CA LEU A 27 29.13 19.08 25.96
C LEU A 27 28.56 18.48 24.68
N PHE A 28 28.66 17.16 24.55
CA PHE A 28 28.02 16.38 23.47
C PHE A 28 26.79 15.66 24.02
N CYS A 29 25.70 15.72 23.27
CA CYS A 29 24.48 14.98 23.53
C CYS A 29 24.08 14.29 22.22
N VAL A 30 24.30 12.98 22.17
CA VAL A 30 24.20 12.19 20.93
C VAL A 30 23.33 10.96 21.14
N SER A 31 22.64 10.55 20.10
CA SER A 31 21.91 9.28 20.09
C SER A 31 22.89 8.12 20.04
N THR A 32 22.70 7.11 20.88
CA THR A 32 23.52 5.90 20.85
C THR A 32 23.01 4.84 19.90
N GLY A 33 21.74 4.92 19.49
CA GLY A 33 21.07 3.85 18.74
C GLY A 33 20.54 2.70 19.62
N ILE A 34 20.90 2.64 20.91
CA ILE A 34 20.40 1.61 21.83
C ILE A 34 18.91 1.83 22.08
N MET A 35 18.06 0.93 21.61
CA MET A 35 16.61 0.98 21.79
C MET A 35 16.20 0.29 23.09
N VAL A 36 15.44 1.00 23.93
CA VAL A 36 14.90 0.47 25.20
C VAL A 36 13.40 0.65 25.28
N ASP A 37 12.72 -0.20 26.03
CA ASP A 37 11.32 0.03 26.39
C ASP A 37 11.24 1.21 27.38
N VAL A 38 10.44 2.22 27.02
CA VAL A 38 10.36 3.48 27.79
C VAL A 38 9.85 3.24 29.20
N LYS A 39 8.81 2.41 29.38
CA LYS A 39 8.22 2.13 30.69
C LYS A 39 9.20 1.40 31.60
N GLU A 40 9.84 0.35 31.10
CA GLU A 40 10.77 -0.47 31.86
C GLU A 40 12.04 0.33 32.22
N TRP A 41 12.56 1.13 31.28
CA TRP A 41 13.71 1.99 31.54
C TRP A 41 13.41 3.07 32.58
N VAL A 42 12.30 3.80 32.47
CA VAL A 42 11.89 4.82 33.44
C VAL A 42 11.65 4.21 34.82
N LYS A 43 11.08 3.01 34.88
CA LYS A 43 10.89 2.27 36.13
C LYS A 43 12.23 1.85 36.74
N ALA A 44 13.19 1.42 35.93
CA ALA A 44 14.53 1.07 36.37
C ALA A 44 15.28 2.27 36.96
N GLN A 45 15.10 3.45 36.40
CA GLN A 45 15.81 4.68 36.89
C GLN A 45 15.29 5.22 38.24
N LYS A 46 14.15 4.70 38.76
CA LYS A 46 13.59 5.20 40.04
C LYS A 46 14.41 4.90 41.27
N SER A 47 15.21 3.83 41.27
CA SER A 47 16.09 3.49 42.40
C SER A 47 17.21 2.54 41.96
N LEU A 48 18.30 2.50 42.74
CA LEU A 48 19.43 1.60 42.49
C LEU A 48 18.97 0.12 42.44
N SER A 49 18.09 -0.28 43.36
CA SER A 49 17.56 -1.65 43.41
C SER A 49 16.63 -1.98 42.22
N ALA A 50 15.97 -0.99 41.63
CA ALA A 50 15.18 -1.17 40.45
C ALA A 50 16.08 -1.32 39.20
N MET A 51 17.16 -0.53 39.11
CA MET A 51 18.15 -0.67 38.04
C MET A 51 18.84 -2.04 38.09
N GLN A 52 19.29 -2.49 39.27
CA GLN A 52 19.88 -3.82 39.43
C GLN A 52 18.93 -4.97 39.05
N ARG A 53 17.64 -4.81 39.25
CA ARG A 53 16.64 -5.78 38.78
C ARG A 53 16.48 -5.75 37.27
N TYR A 54 16.48 -4.58 36.68
CA TYR A 54 16.42 -4.41 35.22
C TYR A 54 17.65 -5.01 34.55
N GLU A 55 18.84 -4.76 35.04
CA GLU A 55 20.11 -5.31 34.54
C GLU A 55 20.20 -6.85 34.59
N ARG A 56 19.32 -7.50 35.35
CA ARG A 56 19.22 -8.98 35.38
C ARG A 56 18.23 -9.54 34.36
N THR A 57 17.48 -8.70 33.67
CA THR A 57 16.62 -9.12 32.56
C THR A 57 17.44 -9.27 31.29
N ASP A 58 16.97 -10.09 30.32
CA ASP A 58 17.65 -10.26 29.03
C ASP A 58 17.84 -8.92 28.29
N GLU A 59 16.86 -8.04 28.36
CA GLU A 59 16.95 -6.69 27.80
C GLU A 59 17.97 -5.84 28.56
N GLY A 60 17.96 -5.89 29.87
CA GLY A 60 18.88 -5.13 30.73
C GLY A 60 20.33 -5.55 30.54
N VAL A 61 20.64 -6.84 30.49
CA VAL A 61 21.97 -7.36 30.16
C VAL A 61 22.45 -6.83 28.82
N ARG A 62 21.62 -6.98 27.78
CA ARG A 62 21.95 -6.47 26.43
C ARG A 62 22.20 -4.96 26.42
N VAL A 63 21.36 -4.19 27.10
CA VAL A 63 21.50 -2.72 27.17
C VAL A 63 22.77 -2.35 27.90
N HIS A 64 23.11 -3.03 29.01
CA HIS A 64 24.34 -2.81 29.77
C HIS A 64 25.59 -3.09 28.91
N ASP A 65 25.65 -4.21 28.23
CA ASP A 65 26.78 -4.58 27.36
C ASP A 65 27.00 -3.54 26.25
N LEU A 66 25.92 -3.10 25.61
CA LEU A 66 25.97 -2.04 24.58
C LEU A 66 26.42 -0.69 25.18
N GLN A 67 25.99 -0.36 26.38
CA GLN A 67 26.47 0.85 27.07
C GLN A 67 27.98 0.81 27.37
N VAL A 68 28.49 -0.35 27.75
CA VAL A 68 29.95 -0.54 27.98
C VAL A 68 30.71 -0.36 26.66
N GLU A 69 30.28 -0.93 25.58
CA GLU A 69 30.92 -0.78 24.26
C GLU A 69 30.83 0.67 23.72
N VAL A 70 29.68 1.32 23.90
CA VAL A 70 29.52 2.76 23.59
C VAL A 70 30.54 3.61 24.36
N MET A 71 30.73 3.34 25.66
CA MET A 71 31.71 4.08 26.48
C MET A 71 33.14 3.87 26.02
N LYS A 72 33.54 2.62 25.76
CA LYS A 72 34.85 2.32 25.19
C LYS A 72 35.13 3.06 23.88
N THR A 73 34.12 3.07 22.98
CA THR A 73 34.24 3.78 21.71
C THR A 73 34.41 5.28 21.88
N ILE A 74 33.67 5.89 22.80
CA ILE A 74 33.83 7.31 23.15
C ILE A 74 35.25 7.58 23.64
N ASP A 75 35.77 6.74 24.53
CA ASP A 75 37.10 6.89 25.10
C ASP A 75 38.20 6.76 24.02
N VAL A 76 38.08 5.82 23.11
CA VAL A 76 38.97 5.65 21.95
C VAL A 76 38.96 6.88 21.05
N LEU A 77 37.78 7.35 20.65
CA LEU A 77 37.62 8.53 19.77
C LEU A 77 38.23 9.80 20.45
N TYR A 78 38.09 9.88 21.74
CA TYR A 78 38.68 10.96 22.52
C TYR A 78 40.21 10.83 22.65
N ALA A 79 40.73 9.64 22.85
CA ALA A 79 42.17 9.38 22.88
C ALA A 79 42.81 9.65 21.51
N GLU A 80 42.19 9.27 20.44
CA GLU A 80 42.63 9.48 19.05
C GLU A 80 42.43 10.93 18.54
N ASN A 81 41.92 11.83 19.37
CA ASN A 81 41.57 13.22 18.99
C ASN A 81 40.65 13.37 17.79
N LYS A 82 39.81 12.37 17.52
CA LYS A 82 38.84 12.41 16.43
C LYS A 82 37.60 13.25 16.71
N VAL A 83 37.40 13.65 17.98
CA VAL A 83 36.29 14.50 18.42
C VAL A 83 36.86 15.63 19.25
N GLN A 84 36.97 16.84 18.71
CA GLN A 84 37.57 18.00 19.34
C GLN A 84 36.67 19.24 19.37
N SER A 85 35.71 19.34 18.42
CA SER A 85 34.82 20.49 18.24
C SER A 85 33.36 20.07 18.27
N LYS A 86 32.43 21.03 18.33
CA LYS A 86 30.98 20.75 18.21
C LYS A 86 30.58 20.16 16.86
N GLU A 87 31.34 20.42 15.83
CA GLU A 87 31.13 19.94 14.46
C GLU A 87 31.38 18.43 14.34
N ASP A 88 32.21 17.88 15.21
CA ASP A 88 32.53 16.44 15.26
C ASP A 88 31.42 15.60 15.89
N LYS A 89 30.25 16.20 16.20
CA LYS A 89 29.10 15.50 16.74
C LYS A 89 28.63 14.35 15.82
N ASN A 90 28.64 14.57 14.51
CA ASN A 90 28.23 13.56 13.51
C ASN A 90 29.23 12.38 13.49
N VAL A 91 30.51 12.61 13.67
CA VAL A 91 31.52 11.55 13.75
C VAL A 91 31.24 10.66 14.95
N LEU A 92 30.92 11.28 16.11
CA LEU A 92 30.55 10.55 17.31
C LEU A 92 29.27 9.75 17.13
N GLU A 93 28.21 10.33 16.58
CA GLU A 93 26.93 9.66 16.33
C GLU A 93 27.09 8.47 15.37
N GLN A 94 27.85 8.61 14.29
CA GLN A 94 28.10 7.52 13.34
C GLN A 94 28.91 6.38 13.98
N ALA A 95 29.93 6.69 14.77
CA ALA A 95 30.73 5.68 15.44
C ALA A 95 29.89 4.89 16.47
N LEU A 96 29.05 5.58 17.26
CA LEU A 96 28.19 4.92 18.25
C LEU A 96 27.09 4.08 17.57
N SER A 97 26.55 4.58 16.48
CA SER A 97 25.56 3.80 15.69
C SER A 97 26.18 2.51 15.13
N ARG A 98 27.46 2.53 14.71
CA ARG A 98 28.16 1.32 14.26
C ARG A 98 28.37 0.31 15.39
N VAL A 99 28.68 0.75 16.57
CA VAL A 99 28.85 -0.12 17.76
C VAL A 99 27.54 -0.85 18.11
N VAL A 100 26.43 -0.12 18.10
CA VAL A 100 25.12 -0.67 18.51
C VAL A 100 24.51 -1.56 17.42
N ASN A 101 24.74 -1.20 16.15
CA ASN A 101 24.23 -1.98 14.99
C ASN A 101 25.21 -3.03 14.50
N GLY A 102 26.39 -3.15 15.13
CA GLY A 102 27.53 -3.93 14.66
C GLY A 102 28.25 -3.29 13.48
N THR A 103 29.49 -3.71 13.19
CA THR A 103 30.06 -3.38 11.90
C THR A 103 29.28 -4.13 10.81
N VAL A 104 28.94 -3.43 9.73
CA VAL A 104 28.27 -4.06 8.57
C VAL A 104 28.99 -5.34 8.13
N GLU A 105 30.29 -5.42 8.35
CA GLU A 105 31.15 -6.58 8.04
C GLU A 105 30.98 -7.72 9.05
N GLU A 106 30.86 -7.46 10.36
CA GLU A 106 30.65 -8.51 11.38
C GLU A 106 29.22 -9.07 11.33
N ILE A 107 28.22 -8.20 11.12
CA ILE A 107 26.84 -8.64 10.84
C ILE A 107 26.79 -9.39 9.54
N GLN A 108 27.51 -8.96 8.49
CA GLN A 108 27.59 -9.67 7.22
C GLN A 108 28.37 -10.97 7.34
N GLN A 109 29.42 -11.08 8.16
CA GLN A 109 30.15 -12.33 8.39
C GLN A 109 29.36 -13.29 9.27
N ALA A 110 28.79 -12.85 10.38
CA ALA A 110 27.90 -13.69 11.19
C ALA A 110 26.64 -14.10 10.42
N ALA A 111 26.04 -13.19 9.66
CA ALA A 111 24.98 -13.48 8.71
C ALA A 111 25.44 -14.41 7.60
N LYS A 112 26.65 -14.28 7.04
CA LYS A 112 27.18 -15.20 6.01
C LYS A 112 27.41 -16.61 6.53
N VAL A 113 27.82 -16.81 7.76
CA VAL A 113 28.08 -18.14 8.34
C VAL A 113 26.78 -18.86 8.74
N VAL A 114 25.82 -18.14 9.33
CA VAL A 114 24.49 -18.69 9.64
C VAL A 114 23.66 -18.87 8.35
N THR A 115 23.82 -18.00 7.36
CA THR A 115 23.03 -17.97 6.12
C THR A 115 23.45 -18.96 5.04
N ALA A 116 24.68 -19.44 5.01
CA ALA A 116 25.08 -20.40 3.98
C ALA A 116 24.35 -21.75 4.13
N LYS A 117 24.09 -22.20 5.35
CA LYS A 117 23.35 -23.43 5.65
C LYS A 117 21.82 -23.26 5.56
N SER A 118 21.29 -22.04 5.74
CA SER A 118 19.86 -21.79 5.74
C SER A 118 19.29 -21.50 4.34
N ARG A 119 20.12 -21.09 3.37
CA ARG A 119 19.62 -20.73 2.02
C ARG A 119 19.11 -21.92 1.19
N THR A 120 19.40 -23.14 1.60
CA THR A 120 18.88 -24.36 0.97
C THR A 120 17.45 -24.69 1.39
N THR A 121 16.88 -23.93 2.30
CA THR A 121 15.53 -24.11 2.81
C THR A 121 14.63 -22.93 2.44
N VAL A 122 13.32 -23.14 2.44
CA VAL A 122 12.32 -22.18 1.96
C VAL A 122 12.31 -20.91 2.80
N LEU A 123 12.25 -21.04 4.14
CA LEU A 123 12.22 -19.89 5.03
C LEU A 123 13.59 -19.19 5.10
N GLY A 124 14.66 -19.97 5.13
CA GLY A 124 16.00 -19.43 5.15
C GLY A 124 16.34 -18.64 3.89
N PHE A 125 15.96 -19.14 2.71
CA PHE A 125 16.13 -18.38 1.46
C PHE A 125 15.19 -17.16 1.41
N PHE A 126 13.97 -17.29 1.92
CA PHE A 126 13.07 -16.14 2.01
C PHE A 126 13.66 -15.02 2.88
N ASP A 127 14.19 -15.34 4.05
CA ASP A 127 14.76 -14.34 4.97
C ASP A 127 15.99 -13.65 4.34
N TYR A 128 16.85 -14.40 3.68
CA TYR A 128 17.96 -13.86 2.90
C TYR A 128 17.48 -12.91 1.79
N PHE A 129 16.54 -13.37 0.97
CA PHE A 129 16.01 -12.57 -0.12
C PHE A 129 15.27 -11.31 0.38
N TYR A 130 14.45 -11.45 1.43
CA TYR A 130 13.71 -10.33 2.00
C TYR A 130 14.63 -9.27 2.63
N ALA A 131 15.67 -9.69 3.33
CA ALA A 131 16.70 -8.78 3.83
C ALA A 131 17.37 -8.02 2.68
N GLY A 132 17.81 -8.73 1.64
CA GLY A 132 18.50 -8.12 0.51
C GLY A 132 17.65 -7.15 -0.32
N ILE A 133 16.35 -7.40 -0.50
CA ILE A 133 15.47 -6.43 -1.17
C ILE A 133 15.10 -5.24 -0.27
N SER A 134 15.24 -5.39 1.05
CA SER A 134 14.94 -4.35 2.02
C SER A 134 16.09 -3.36 2.18
N ASP A 135 17.34 -3.84 2.09
CA ASP A 135 18.56 -3.03 2.20
C ASP A 135 19.13 -2.60 0.83
N GLY A 136 18.54 -3.07 -0.28
CA GLY A 136 18.96 -2.76 -1.64
C GLY A 136 20.13 -3.60 -2.17
N SER A 137 20.64 -4.59 -1.43
CA SER A 137 21.71 -5.49 -1.88
C SER A 137 21.24 -6.49 -2.94
N ILE A 138 19.93 -6.81 -2.98
CA ILE A 138 19.29 -7.60 -4.03
C ILE A 138 18.40 -6.70 -4.87
N ARG A 139 18.68 -6.66 -6.17
CA ARG A 139 17.98 -5.84 -7.16
C ARG A 139 17.21 -6.69 -8.17
N HIS A 140 16.35 -6.05 -8.96
CA HIS A 140 15.74 -6.68 -10.11
C HIS A 140 16.79 -7.06 -11.18
N GLY A 141 16.42 -7.99 -12.07
CA GLY A 141 17.31 -8.40 -13.16
C GLY A 141 17.76 -7.27 -14.12
N ASN A 142 17.05 -6.15 -14.15
CA ASN A 142 17.42 -4.91 -14.84
C ASN A 142 18.22 -3.93 -13.96
N ASN A 143 18.76 -4.39 -12.85
CA ASN A 143 19.54 -3.64 -11.87
C ASN A 143 18.78 -2.48 -11.19
N SER A 144 17.45 -2.46 -11.23
CA SER A 144 16.64 -1.51 -10.47
C SER A 144 16.28 -2.01 -9.06
N ASP A 145 16.13 -1.10 -8.11
CA ASP A 145 15.73 -1.44 -6.75
C ASP A 145 14.26 -1.91 -6.70
N TYR A 146 13.94 -2.74 -5.71
CA TYR A 146 12.57 -3.10 -5.42
C TYR A 146 11.82 -1.90 -4.84
N SER A 147 10.68 -1.54 -5.41
CA SER A 147 9.87 -0.44 -4.87
C SER A 147 9.41 -0.73 -3.44
N PRO A 148 9.27 0.30 -2.57
CA PRO A 148 8.77 0.13 -1.20
C PRO A 148 7.45 -0.65 -1.13
N GLY A 149 6.54 -0.41 -2.09
CA GLY A 149 5.29 -1.17 -2.19
C GLY A 149 5.50 -2.66 -2.47
N THR A 150 6.53 -3.02 -3.25
CA THR A 150 6.89 -4.42 -3.50
C THR A 150 7.49 -5.08 -2.27
N VAL A 151 8.34 -4.38 -1.52
CA VAL A 151 8.91 -4.87 -0.26
C VAL A 151 7.80 -5.18 0.75
N VAL A 152 6.79 -4.31 0.89
CA VAL A 152 5.60 -4.55 1.73
C VAL A 152 4.84 -5.82 1.30
N VAL A 153 4.70 -6.07 -0.01
CA VAL A 153 4.06 -7.30 -0.51
C VAL A 153 4.86 -8.54 -0.12
N TRP A 154 6.18 -8.50 -0.22
CA TRP A 154 7.05 -9.60 0.19
C TRP A 154 6.99 -9.83 1.71
N LYS A 155 6.96 -8.78 2.51
CA LYS A 155 6.74 -8.88 3.96
C LYS A 155 5.46 -9.63 4.30
N ALA A 156 4.33 -9.18 3.74
CA ALA A 156 3.02 -9.82 3.97
C ALA A 156 2.94 -11.25 3.42
N PHE A 157 3.71 -11.61 2.39
CA PHE A 157 3.86 -12.98 1.93
C PHE A 157 4.66 -13.81 2.93
N GLY A 158 5.79 -13.30 3.41
CA GLY A 158 6.64 -13.98 4.37
C GLY A 158 5.95 -14.28 5.70
N GLU A 159 5.13 -13.37 6.20
CA GLU A 159 4.31 -13.59 7.40
C GLU A 159 3.38 -14.80 7.22
N ASN A 160 2.67 -14.90 6.09
CA ASN A 160 1.83 -16.07 5.80
C ASN A 160 2.64 -17.34 5.57
N LEU A 161 3.82 -17.24 4.94
CA LEU A 161 4.69 -18.38 4.70
C LEU A 161 5.19 -18.97 6.02
N LYS A 162 5.66 -18.12 6.94
CA LYS A 162 6.12 -18.51 8.28
C LYS A 162 5.00 -19.10 9.13
N GLU A 163 3.80 -18.52 9.08
CA GLU A 163 2.62 -19.03 9.78
C GLU A 163 2.21 -20.41 9.25
N TYR A 164 2.26 -20.62 7.93
CA TYR A 164 1.91 -21.87 7.30
C TYR A 164 2.95 -22.98 7.57
N CYS A 165 4.21 -22.70 7.33
CA CYS A 165 5.27 -23.71 7.45
C CYS A 165 5.60 -24.08 8.90
N LYS A 166 5.38 -23.14 9.86
CA LYS A 166 5.71 -23.28 11.30
C LYS A 166 7.17 -23.70 11.59
N LYS A 167 7.74 -24.57 10.77
CA LYS A 167 9.14 -25.01 10.76
C LYS A 167 9.69 -24.84 9.35
N ASP A 168 10.97 -24.60 9.26
CA ASP A 168 11.64 -24.49 7.97
C ASP A 168 11.63 -25.83 7.23
N ILE A 169 11.46 -25.79 5.94
CA ILE A 169 11.35 -26.95 5.06
C ILE A 169 12.34 -26.84 3.90
N PRO A 170 12.94 -27.94 3.45
CA PRO A 170 13.79 -27.95 2.27
C PRO A 170 12.97 -27.72 1.00
N PHE A 171 13.60 -27.23 -0.07
CA PHE A 171 12.92 -27.03 -1.35
C PHE A 171 12.47 -28.36 -1.99
N GLU A 172 13.10 -29.46 -1.63
CA GLU A 172 12.76 -30.82 -2.07
C GLU A 172 11.34 -31.23 -1.68
N ASP A 173 10.81 -30.71 -0.57
CA ASP A 173 9.46 -30.99 -0.07
C ASP A 173 8.36 -30.20 -0.81
N ILE A 174 8.75 -29.29 -1.74
CA ILE A 174 7.79 -28.50 -2.53
C ILE A 174 7.32 -29.34 -3.71
N ASP A 175 6.20 -29.98 -3.52
CA ASP A 175 5.47 -30.76 -4.51
C ASP A 175 4.09 -30.17 -4.83
N LYS A 176 3.34 -30.81 -5.71
CA LYS A 176 1.98 -30.36 -6.04
C LYS A 176 1.04 -30.41 -4.83
N PRO A 177 0.98 -31.50 -4.01
CA PRO A 177 0.22 -31.52 -2.77
C PRO A 177 0.55 -30.38 -1.81
N PHE A 178 1.82 -29.99 -1.69
CA PHE A 178 2.21 -28.84 -0.89
C PHE A 178 1.62 -27.54 -1.43
N ALA A 179 1.73 -27.29 -2.73
CA ALA A 179 1.20 -26.09 -3.37
C ALA A 179 -0.33 -25.99 -3.24
N ASP A 180 -1.02 -27.13 -3.38
CA ASP A 180 -2.47 -27.21 -3.21
C ASP A 180 -2.88 -26.93 -1.75
N ARG A 181 -2.18 -27.51 -0.75
CA ARG A 181 -2.42 -27.24 0.68
C ARG A 181 -2.13 -25.80 1.07
N PHE A 182 -1.06 -25.20 0.55
CA PHE A 182 -0.76 -23.78 0.79
C PHE A 182 -1.85 -22.86 0.22
N THR A 183 -2.31 -23.15 -1.01
CA THR A 183 -3.42 -22.42 -1.62
C THR A 183 -4.72 -22.55 -0.80
N LEU A 184 -5.02 -23.75 -0.32
CA LEU A 184 -6.19 -24.01 0.53
C LEU A 184 -6.07 -23.28 1.88
N TYR A 185 -4.87 -23.24 2.48
CA TYR A 185 -4.62 -22.45 3.67
C TYR A 185 -4.94 -20.97 3.45
N LEU A 186 -4.46 -20.37 2.36
CA LEU A 186 -4.76 -18.96 2.03
C LEU A 186 -6.27 -18.72 1.82
N GLN A 187 -6.98 -19.68 1.24
CA GLN A 187 -8.44 -19.62 1.11
C GLN A 187 -9.14 -19.64 2.48
N LYS A 188 -8.70 -20.52 3.39
CA LYS A 188 -9.23 -20.62 4.76
C LYS A 188 -8.97 -19.33 5.57
N GLN A 189 -7.88 -18.62 5.29
CA GLN A 189 -7.61 -17.30 5.85
C GLN A 189 -8.55 -16.20 5.30
N GLY A 190 -9.41 -16.54 4.33
CA GLY A 190 -10.39 -15.62 3.75
C GLY A 190 -9.80 -14.65 2.73
N TYR A 191 -8.61 -14.91 2.18
CA TYR A 191 -8.04 -14.05 1.13
C TYR A 191 -8.86 -14.12 -0.16
N MET A 192 -8.94 -12.98 -0.85
CA MET A 192 -9.56 -12.89 -2.18
C MET A 192 -8.71 -13.63 -3.22
N PRO A 193 -9.34 -14.21 -4.29
CA PRO A 193 -8.63 -14.98 -5.31
C PRO A 193 -7.41 -14.26 -5.91
N ASN A 194 -7.54 -12.97 -6.25
CA ASN A 194 -6.41 -12.17 -6.75
C ASN A 194 -5.27 -12.03 -5.72
N THR A 195 -5.60 -11.94 -4.42
CA THR A 195 -4.59 -11.89 -3.36
C THR A 195 -3.88 -13.24 -3.21
N ILE A 196 -4.63 -14.35 -3.33
CA ILE A 196 -4.07 -15.70 -3.33
C ILE A 196 -3.11 -15.87 -4.50
N ASN A 197 -3.53 -15.53 -5.72
CA ASN A 197 -2.70 -15.59 -6.92
C ASN A 197 -1.41 -14.77 -6.78
N LYS A 198 -1.51 -13.59 -6.16
CA LYS A 198 -0.33 -12.76 -5.88
C LYS A 198 0.65 -13.44 -4.92
N LYS A 199 0.14 -14.10 -3.86
CA LYS A 199 0.99 -14.84 -2.90
C LYS A 199 1.59 -16.11 -3.53
N VAL A 200 0.81 -16.83 -4.33
CA VAL A 200 1.29 -17.97 -5.13
C VAL A 200 2.38 -17.53 -6.11
N SER A 201 2.19 -16.38 -6.76
CA SER A 201 3.22 -15.79 -7.64
C SER A 201 4.49 -15.40 -6.90
N CYS A 202 4.39 -14.87 -5.66
CA CYS A 202 5.56 -14.63 -4.81
C CYS A 202 6.31 -15.93 -4.49
N PHE A 203 5.59 -17.01 -4.16
CA PHE A 203 6.23 -18.29 -3.86
C PHE A 203 6.90 -18.87 -5.10
N ARG A 204 6.23 -18.88 -6.25
CA ARG A 204 6.83 -19.30 -7.53
C ARG A 204 8.12 -18.50 -7.83
N LYS A 205 8.07 -17.18 -7.64
CA LYS A 205 9.26 -16.33 -7.85
C LYS A 205 10.37 -16.67 -6.85
N LEU A 206 10.05 -16.96 -5.59
CA LEU A 206 11.01 -17.38 -4.57
C LEU A 206 11.73 -18.67 -4.98
N CYS A 207 10.96 -19.69 -5.41
CA CYS A 207 11.53 -20.96 -5.91
C CYS A 207 12.45 -20.75 -7.11
N ASN A 208 12.05 -19.90 -8.07
CA ASN A 208 12.85 -19.60 -9.25
C ASN A 208 14.14 -18.86 -8.90
N LEU A 209 14.10 -17.87 -8.02
CA LEU A 209 15.28 -17.13 -7.57
C LEU A 209 16.26 -18.06 -6.85
N ALA A 210 15.75 -18.91 -5.94
CA ALA A 210 16.59 -19.91 -5.27
C ALA A 210 17.23 -20.91 -6.25
N ALA A 211 16.53 -21.27 -7.33
CA ALA A 211 17.08 -22.13 -8.37
C ALA A 211 18.16 -21.42 -9.21
N MET A 212 17.95 -20.14 -9.55
CA MET A 212 18.95 -19.33 -10.27
C MET A 212 20.24 -19.16 -9.47
N GLU A 213 20.15 -19.08 -8.14
CA GLU A 213 21.30 -18.99 -7.24
C GLU A 213 21.87 -20.38 -6.84
N GLY A 214 21.30 -21.49 -7.35
CA GLY A 214 21.79 -22.86 -7.11
C GLY A 214 21.35 -23.49 -5.77
N TYR A 215 20.51 -22.82 -4.98
CA TYR A 215 20.01 -23.33 -3.69
C TYR A 215 18.80 -24.25 -3.83
N ASN A 216 17.99 -24.08 -4.88
CA ASN A 216 16.86 -24.95 -5.16
C ASN A 216 17.14 -25.84 -6.38
N LYS A 217 17.31 -27.13 -6.16
CA LYS A 217 17.52 -28.13 -7.21
C LYS A 217 16.24 -28.86 -7.62
N ASN A 218 15.13 -28.58 -6.96
CA ASN A 218 13.85 -29.25 -7.21
C ASN A 218 13.12 -28.64 -8.42
N ALA A 219 13.24 -29.26 -9.58
CA ALA A 219 12.56 -28.83 -10.82
C ALA A 219 11.02 -28.87 -10.68
N VAL A 220 10.45 -29.69 -9.82
CA VAL A 220 9.01 -29.78 -9.56
C VAL A 220 8.53 -28.50 -8.90
N SER A 221 9.28 -27.96 -7.94
CA SER A 221 8.96 -26.73 -7.21
C SER A 221 8.79 -25.49 -8.12
N LEU A 222 9.34 -25.52 -9.33
CA LEU A 222 9.25 -24.43 -10.30
C LEU A 222 7.95 -24.44 -11.11
N ARG A 223 7.27 -25.60 -11.19
CA ARG A 223 6.15 -25.85 -12.12
C ARG A 223 4.78 -26.07 -11.43
N VAL A 224 4.77 -26.37 -10.13
CA VAL A 224 3.54 -26.73 -9.41
C VAL A 224 2.64 -25.52 -9.09
N TRP A 225 3.16 -24.32 -9.17
CA TRP A 225 2.44 -23.09 -8.84
C TRP A 225 1.54 -22.63 -9.99
N LYS A 226 0.25 -22.89 -9.86
CA LYS A 226 -0.75 -22.43 -10.84
C LYS A 226 -1.62 -21.36 -10.23
N ASP A 227 -1.87 -20.30 -11.00
CA ASP A 227 -2.83 -19.27 -10.63
C ASP A 227 -4.24 -19.84 -10.70
N ARG A 228 -5.06 -19.51 -9.71
CA ARG A 228 -6.48 -19.81 -9.72
C ARG A 228 -7.18 -18.90 -10.72
N THR A 229 -8.01 -19.47 -11.58
CA THR A 229 -8.92 -18.68 -12.43
C THR A 229 -9.89 -17.90 -11.55
N VAL A 230 -9.93 -16.58 -11.71
CA VAL A 230 -10.84 -15.68 -11.00
C VAL A 230 -12.09 -15.50 -11.85
N LYS A 231 -13.21 -16.03 -11.35
CA LYS A 231 -14.51 -15.85 -12.02
C LYS A 231 -14.98 -14.40 -11.91
N GLU A 232 -15.79 -13.93 -12.84
CA GLU A 232 -16.31 -12.54 -12.83
C GLU A 232 -17.07 -12.23 -11.54
N ILE A 233 -17.88 -13.16 -11.05
CA ILE A 233 -18.63 -13.06 -9.79
C ILE A 233 -17.70 -12.93 -8.55
N GLU A 234 -16.42 -13.28 -8.67
CA GLU A 234 -15.44 -13.16 -7.59
C GLU A 234 -14.67 -11.83 -7.64
N LYS A 235 -14.92 -11.01 -8.65
CA LYS A 235 -14.29 -9.69 -8.80
C LYS A 235 -15.11 -8.63 -8.08
N ARG A 236 -14.41 -7.64 -7.55
CA ARG A 236 -15.06 -6.46 -7.01
C ARG A 236 -15.65 -5.64 -8.16
N ALA A 237 -16.87 -5.12 -7.98
CA ALA A 237 -17.44 -4.22 -8.95
C ALA A 237 -16.54 -2.99 -9.15
N GLU A 238 -16.30 -2.68 -10.40
CA GLU A 238 -15.53 -1.52 -10.82
C GLU A 238 -16.45 -0.63 -11.67
N ILE A 239 -16.68 0.57 -11.16
CA ILE A 239 -17.58 1.56 -11.76
C ILE A 239 -16.80 2.68 -12.44
N TYR A 240 -17.47 3.44 -13.29
CA TYR A 240 -17.05 4.76 -13.75
C TYR A 240 -18.20 5.77 -13.54
N LEU A 241 -17.88 7.05 -13.55
CA LEU A 241 -18.84 8.14 -13.53
C LEU A 241 -18.98 8.68 -14.95
N THR A 242 -20.24 8.92 -15.39
CA THR A 242 -20.53 9.53 -16.67
C THR A 242 -20.17 11.02 -16.66
N ASP A 243 -20.17 11.67 -17.84
CA ASP A 243 -19.92 13.10 -17.95
C ASP A 243 -20.98 13.92 -17.17
N GLU A 244 -22.25 13.49 -17.21
CA GLU A 244 -23.33 14.12 -16.45
C GLU A 244 -23.10 14.02 -14.94
N GLU A 245 -22.62 12.86 -14.44
CA GLU A 245 -22.30 12.66 -13.04
C GLU A 245 -21.06 13.48 -12.60
N ILE A 246 -20.08 13.62 -13.49
CA ILE A 246 -18.91 14.48 -13.26
C ILE A 246 -19.31 15.94 -13.23
N ASN A 247 -20.20 16.39 -14.14
CA ASN A 247 -20.72 17.76 -14.14
C ASN A 247 -21.50 18.03 -12.83
N ALA A 248 -22.41 17.15 -12.45
CA ALA A 248 -23.13 17.29 -11.19
C ALA A 248 -22.20 17.30 -9.96
N MET A 249 -21.09 16.56 -10.01
CA MET A 249 -20.08 16.58 -8.95
C MET A 249 -19.30 17.90 -8.92
N TYR A 250 -18.99 18.49 -10.07
CA TYR A 250 -18.33 19.77 -10.17
C TYR A 250 -19.22 20.91 -9.66
N ASP A 251 -20.49 20.93 -10.09
CA ASP A 251 -21.46 21.98 -9.76
C ASP A 251 -21.94 21.93 -8.30
N MET A 252 -21.64 20.84 -7.58
CA MET A 252 -22.07 20.65 -6.22
C MET A 252 -21.40 21.63 -5.26
N GLU A 253 -22.20 22.38 -4.50
CA GLU A 253 -21.69 23.21 -3.40
C GLU A 253 -21.23 22.36 -2.23
N LEU A 254 -19.95 22.42 -1.93
CA LEU A 254 -19.30 21.74 -0.82
C LEU A 254 -18.40 22.72 -0.08
N THR A 255 -18.10 22.39 1.17
CA THR A 255 -17.20 23.17 2.01
C THR A 255 -16.16 22.28 2.69
N GLY A 256 -15.01 22.88 3.00
CA GLY A 256 -13.97 22.27 3.78
C GLY A 256 -13.36 21.04 3.09
N GLU A 257 -13.14 19.96 3.83
CA GLU A 257 -12.38 18.81 3.35
C GLU A 257 -13.08 18.02 2.23
N ASN A 258 -14.42 18.01 2.20
CA ASN A 258 -15.18 17.33 1.14
C ASN A 258 -15.04 18.07 -0.19
N GLU A 259 -14.97 19.41 -0.18
CA GLU A 259 -14.69 20.21 -1.34
C GLU A 259 -13.30 19.93 -1.91
N ILE A 260 -12.27 19.94 -1.06
CA ILE A 260 -10.89 19.64 -1.46
C ILE A 260 -10.80 18.25 -2.10
N VAL A 261 -11.44 17.25 -1.49
CA VAL A 261 -11.46 15.88 -2.00
C VAL A 261 -12.16 15.77 -3.35
N ARG A 262 -13.28 16.48 -3.54
CA ARG A 262 -13.99 16.58 -4.81
C ARG A 262 -13.10 17.18 -5.88
N ASP A 263 -12.45 18.27 -5.58
CA ASP A 263 -11.61 19.01 -6.53
C ASP A 263 -10.39 18.19 -6.95
N ILE A 264 -9.71 17.55 -6.00
CA ILE A 264 -8.61 16.62 -6.30
C ILE A 264 -9.11 15.43 -7.15
N PHE A 265 -10.31 14.89 -6.88
CA PHE A 265 -10.89 13.81 -7.68
C PHE A 265 -11.14 14.24 -9.12
N LEU A 266 -11.68 15.45 -9.32
CA LEU A 266 -11.93 16.03 -10.65
C LEU A 266 -10.63 16.26 -11.42
N LEU A 267 -9.57 16.72 -10.75
CA LEU A 267 -8.25 16.82 -11.39
C LEU A 267 -7.76 15.43 -11.86
N GLY A 268 -8.02 14.40 -11.08
CA GLY A 268 -7.73 13.01 -11.47
C GLY A 268 -8.57 12.51 -12.65
N TYR A 269 -9.81 12.98 -12.78
CA TYR A 269 -10.68 12.71 -13.93
C TYR A 269 -10.14 13.38 -15.20
N PHE A 270 -9.89 14.68 -15.17
CA PHE A 270 -9.41 15.43 -16.33
C PHE A 270 -8.00 15.01 -16.78
N SER A 271 -7.11 14.71 -15.83
CA SER A 271 -5.76 14.27 -16.18
C SER A 271 -5.67 12.80 -16.61
N CYS A 272 -6.68 11.98 -16.32
CA CYS A 272 -6.65 10.54 -16.52
C CYS A 272 -5.45 9.84 -15.86
N GLN A 273 -4.82 10.44 -14.83
CA GLN A 273 -3.64 9.89 -14.17
C GLN A 273 -3.98 9.09 -12.91
N ARG A 274 -2.97 8.42 -12.32
CA ARG A 274 -3.13 7.72 -11.03
C ARG A 274 -3.08 8.74 -9.91
N TYR A 275 -3.72 8.41 -8.78
CA TYR A 275 -3.71 9.26 -7.58
C TYR A 275 -2.30 9.70 -7.18
N SER A 276 -1.35 8.76 -7.18
CA SER A 276 0.07 9.04 -6.86
C SER A 276 0.73 10.07 -7.77
N ASP A 277 0.14 10.35 -8.91
CA ASP A 277 0.65 11.25 -9.94
C ASP A 277 -0.13 12.55 -9.92
N TYR A 278 -1.47 12.51 -10.04
CA TYR A 278 -2.26 13.73 -10.12
C TYR A 278 -2.35 14.54 -8.82
N CYS A 279 -2.26 13.88 -7.64
CA CYS A 279 -2.25 14.61 -6.36
C CYS A 279 -0.95 15.41 -6.11
N LYS A 280 0.04 15.25 -6.97
CA LYS A 280 1.35 15.93 -6.88
C LYS A 280 1.61 16.92 -7.98
N LEU A 281 0.61 17.21 -8.81
CA LEU A 281 0.73 18.22 -9.84
C LEU A 281 0.98 19.58 -9.20
N ARG A 282 1.89 20.36 -9.83
CA ARG A 282 2.30 21.71 -9.46
C ARG A 282 2.31 22.57 -10.71
N GLU A 283 2.47 23.87 -10.56
CA GLU A 283 2.48 24.84 -11.67
C GLU A 283 3.44 24.43 -12.80
N GLU A 284 4.61 23.92 -12.48
CA GLU A 284 5.63 23.45 -13.42
C GLU A 284 5.17 22.30 -14.33
N ASN A 285 4.12 21.58 -13.95
CA ASN A 285 3.53 20.53 -14.76
C ASN A 285 2.60 21.05 -15.86
N PHE A 286 2.17 22.32 -15.77
CA PHE A 286 1.23 22.94 -16.70
C PHE A 286 2.01 23.80 -17.71
N ILE A 287 2.07 23.33 -18.94
CA ILE A 287 2.82 23.99 -20.01
C ILE A 287 1.91 24.39 -21.18
N THR A 288 2.32 25.37 -21.94
CA THR A 288 1.64 25.73 -23.18
C THR A 288 2.50 25.32 -24.38
N TYR A 289 1.90 24.56 -25.30
CA TYR A 289 2.53 24.18 -26.56
C TYR A 289 1.61 24.57 -27.73
N ASN A 290 2.08 25.38 -28.65
CA ASN A 290 1.31 25.84 -29.79
C ASN A 290 -0.12 26.35 -29.42
N LYS A 291 -0.22 27.15 -28.38
CA LYS A 291 -1.47 27.71 -27.81
C LYS A 291 -2.37 26.66 -27.13
N SER A 292 -1.96 25.43 -27.03
CA SER A 292 -2.70 24.38 -26.31
C SER A 292 -2.07 24.13 -24.94
N GLY A 293 -2.90 24.05 -23.90
CA GLY A 293 -2.47 23.69 -22.57
C GLY A 293 -2.20 22.18 -22.47
N LEU A 294 -1.11 21.81 -21.81
CA LEU A 294 -0.72 20.45 -21.56
C LEU A 294 -0.35 20.25 -20.09
N ILE A 295 -0.69 19.09 -19.53
CA ILE A 295 -0.15 18.60 -18.26
C ILE A 295 1.00 17.64 -18.58
N THR A 296 2.23 17.97 -18.20
CA THR A 296 3.40 17.10 -18.37
C THR A 296 3.85 16.53 -17.05
N LEU A 297 4.06 15.21 -16.99
CA LEU A 297 4.50 14.55 -15.77
C LEU A 297 5.24 13.23 -16.06
N THR A 298 6.07 12.81 -15.11
CA THR A 298 6.65 11.46 -15.10
C THR A 298 5.90 10.58 -14.12
N GLN A 299 5.26 9.51 -14.62
CA GLN A 299 4.46 8.61 -13.79
C GLN A 299 5.32 7.90 -12.75
N LYS A 300 4.99 8.03 -11.47
CA LYS A 300 5.74 7.42 -10.36
C LYS A 300 5.87 5.90 -10.47
N LYS A 301 4.84 5.22 -10.96
CA LYS A 301 4.81 3.75 -11.01
C LYS A 301 5.63 3.16 -12.16
N THR A 302 5.70 3.84 -13.30
CA THR A 302 6.27 3.32 -14.54
C THR A 302 7.53 4.07 -14.99
N GLY A 303 7.79 5.25 -14.41
CA GLY A 303 8.87 6.14 -14.86
C GLY A 303 8.60 6.75 -16.23
N LYS A 304 7.42 6.55 -16.81
CA LYS A 304 7.08 7.04 -18.16
C LYS A 304 6.68 8.51 -18.11
N LYS A 305 7.30 9.32 -18.97
CA LYS A 305 6.84 10.69 -19.23
C LYS A 305 5.55 10.62 -20.04
N VAL A 306 4.54 11.37 -19.64
CA VAL A 306 3.27 11.54 -20.35
C VAL A 306 2.95 13.02 -20.48
N GLU A 307 2.26 13.35 -21.56
CA GLU A 307 1.74 14.69 -21.84
C GLU A 307 0.23 14.53 -22.09
N VAL A 308 -0.55 15.20 -21.27
CA VAL A 308 -2.02 15.13 -21.28
C VAL A 308 -2.54 16.46 -21.78
N PRO A 309 -3.29 16.51 -22.89
CA PRO A 309 -3.90 17.77 -23.34
C PRO A 309 -4.94 18.24 -22.31
N ILE A 310 -4.95 19.53 -22.02
CA ILE A 310 -6.01 20.16 -21.25
C ILE A 310 -7.16 20.41 -22.22
N PHE A 311 -8.22 19.63 -22.07
CA PHE A 311 -9.40 19.66 -22.96
C PHE A 311 -10.64 20.27 -22.28
N ASP A 312 -10.48 20.77 -21.05
CA ASP A 312 -11.55 21.34 -20.24
C ASP A 312 -10.99 22.46 -19.34
N ASP A 313 -11.54 23.66 -19.46
CA ASP A 313 -11.06 24.86 -18.76
C ASP A 313 -11.23 24.79 -17.25
N ARG A 314 -12.13 23.92 -16.75
CA ARG A 314 -12.29 23.66 -15.31
C ARG A 314 -11.00 23.17 -14.64
N VAL A 315 -10.06 22.62 -15.39
CA VAL A 315 -8.73 22.28 -14.89
C VAL A 315 -8.00 23.52 -14.38
N TYR A 316 -8.06 24.63 -15.14
CA TYR A 316 -7.43 25.89 -14.73
C TYR A 316 -8.15 26.49 -13.51
N GLU A 317 -9.49 26.49 -13.50
CA GLU A 317 -10.27 26.97 -12.36
C GLU A 317 -9.92 26.23 -11.06
N LEU A 318 -9.78 24.88 -11.13
CA LEU A 318 -9.35 24.06 -10.00
C LEU A 318 -7.91 24.40 -9.58
N CYS A 319 -6.99 24.59 -10.53
CA CYS A 319 -5.60 24.90 -10.23
C CYS A 319 -5.45 26.29 -9.61
N ASP A 320 -6.12 27.29 -10.17
CA ASP A 320 -6.09 28.67 -9.68
C ASP A 320 -6.66 28.79 -8.27
N LYS A 321 -7.74 28.06 -7.97
CA LYS A 321 -8.35 27.99 -6.64
C LYS A 321 -7.35 27.56 -5.55
N TYR A 322 -6.42 26.68 -5.88
CA TYR A 322 -5.40 26.16 -4.95
C TYR A 322 -4.00 26.71 -5.24
N HIS A 323 -3.87 27.73 -6.09
CA HIS A 323 -2.59 28.29 -6.50
C HIS A 323 -1.59 27.20 -6.95
N TYR A 324 -2.09 26.18 -7.67
CA TYR A 324 -1.35 24.98 -8.10
C TYR A 324 -0.73 24.16 -6.95
N GLU A 325 -1.14 24.41 -5.71
CA GLU A 325 -0.68 23.69 -4.51
C GLU A 325 -1.85 22.96 -3.82
N PHE A 326 -2.25 21.83 -4.38
CA PHE A 326 -3.31 21.04 -3.79
C PHE A 326 -2.89 20.48 -2.43
N PRO A 327 -3.80 20.50 -1.42
CA PRO A 327 -3.54 19.90 -0.11
C PRO A 327 -3.18 18.42 -0.21
N ASP A 328 -2.16 18.00 0.55
CA ASP A 328 -1.76 16.58 0.60
C ASP A 328 -2.79 15.77 1.42
N ILE A 329 -3.42 14.82 0.77
CA ILE A 329 -4.40 13.92 1.38
C ILE A 329 -3.92 12.49 1.20
N ASP A 330 -3.90 11.73 2.28
CA ASP A 330 -3.62 10.29 2.19
C ASP A 330 -4.69 9.57 1.34
N VAL A 331 -4.25 8.59 0.55
CA VAL A 331 -5.13 7.84 -0.36
C VAL A 331 -6.27 7.11 0.36
N GLN A 332 -6.08 6.68 1.61
CA GLN A 332 -7.14 6.01 2.38
C GLN A 332 -8.19 7.04 2.80
N LYS A 333 -7.76 8.22 3.22
CA LYS A 333 -8.63 9.35 3.55
C LYS A 333 -9.38 9.84 2.31
N MET A 334 -8.68 9.99 1.18
CA MET A 334 -9.28 10.29 -0.13
C MET A 334 -10.39 9.30 -0.48
N ASN A 335 -10.11 7.99 -0.39
CA ASN A 335 -11.09 6.94 -0.70
C ASN A 335 -12.28 6.87 0.28
N LEU A 336 -12.10 7.30 1.52
CA LEU A 336 -13.18 7.40 2.48
C LEU A 336 -14.08 8.61 2.19
N LYS A 337 -13.47 9.77 1.97
CA LYS A 337 -14.18 11.05 1.81
C LYS A 337 -14.89 11.18 0.46
N ILE A 338 -14.31 10.67 -0.62
CA ILE A 338 -14.98 10.73 -1.93
C ILE A 338 -16.29 9.92 -1.95
N LYS A 339 -16.41 8.87 -1.12
CA LYS A 339 -17.69 8.17 -0.92
C LYS A 339 -18.72 9.02 -0.18
N ALA A 340 -18.27 9.87 0.76
CA ALA A 340 -19.17 10.80 1.43
C ALA A 340 -19.66 11.87 0.46
N VAL A 341 -18.81 12.37 -0.44
CA VAL A 341 -19.22 13.26 -1.53
C VAL A 341 -20.24 12.57 -2.45
N GLY A 342 -19.98 11.32 -2.84
CA GLY A 342 -20.92 10.54 -3.65
C GLY A 342 -22.25 10.26 -2.94
N ALA A 343 -22.22 10.04 -1.61
CA ALA A 343 -23.44 9.88 -0.82
C ALA A 343 -24.25 11.19 -0.74
N GLU A 344 -23.61 12.34 -0.70
CA GLU A 344 -24.29 13.62 -0.78
C GLU A 344 -24.93 13.83 -2.16
N LEU A 345 -24.19 13.58 -3.24
CA LEU A 345 -24.71 13.59 -4.61
C LEU A 345 -25.89 12.65 -4.83
N SER A 346 -25.91 11.50 -4.15
CA SER A 346 -27.00 10.53 -4.29
C SER A 346 -28.37 11.06 -3.88
N LYS A 347 -28.42 12.20 -3.18
CA LYS A 347 -29.68 12.88 -2.82
C LYS A 347 -30.33 13.61 -4.00
N THR A 348 -29.53 14.04 -4.96
CA THR A 348 -29.98 14.82 -6.13
C THR A 348 -29.77 14.09 -7.45
N VAL A 349 -28.82 13.15 -7.51
CA VAL A 349 -28.49 12.37 -8.71
C VAL A 349 -28.79 10.90 -8.47
N PRO A 350 -29.94 10.38 -8.95
CA PRO A 350 -30.41 9.02 -8.64
C PRO A 350 -29.46 7.90 -9.07
N SER A 351 -28.66 8.11 -10.13
CA SER A 351 -27.71 7.10 -10.64
C SER A 351 -26.66 6.71 -9.59
N PHE A 352 -26.34 7.57 -8.63
CA PHE A 352 -25.44 7.23 -7.52
C PHE A 352 -26.05 6.21 -6.55
N CYS A 353 -27.36 6.02 -6.56
CA CYS A 353 -28.06 5.00 -5.78
C CYS A 353 -28.15 3.64 -6.49
N GLU A 354 -27.80 3.55 -7.77
CA GLU A 354 -27.83 2.29 -8.51
C GLU A 354 -27.02 1.21 -7.80
N LYS A 355 -27.57 -0.01 -7.75
CA LYS A 355 -26.97 -1.12 -7.02
C LYS A 355 -26.13 -2.00 -7.96
N TYR A 356 -24.92 -2.27 -7.54
CA TYR A 356 -23.96 -3.12 -8.25
C TYR A 356 -23.65 -4.37 -7.42
N VAL A 357 -23.71 -5.54 -8.03
CA VAL A 357 -23.22 -6.79 -7.41
C VAL A 357 -21.72 -6.70 -7.23
N THR A 358 -21.25 -7.03 -6.05
CA THR A 358 -19.83 -6.94 -5.68
C THR A 358 -19.46 -8.04 -4.69
N VAL A 359 -18.19 -8.11 -4.32
CA VAL A 359 -17.70 -9.05 -3.33
C VAL A 359 -17.09 -8.33 -2.12
N LEU A 360 -17.19 -8.97 -0.96
CA LEU A 360 -16.57 -8.47 0.25
C LEU A 360 -15.05 -8.65 0.18
N THR A 361 -14.33 -7.65 0.65
CA THR A 361 -12.88 -7.78 0.90
C THR A 361 -12.61 -8.78 2.02
N SER A 362 -11.37 -9.25 2.15
CA SER A 362 -10.97 -10.16 3.23
C SER A 362 -11.22 -9.58 4.63
N VAL A 363 -11.10 -8.25 4.78
CA VAL A 363 -11.38 -7.56 6.05
C VAL A 363 -12.87 -7.55 6.34
N GLU A 364 -13.68 -7.25 5.34
CA GLU A 364 -15.15 -7.23 5.45
C GLU A 364 -15.72 -8.61 5.74
N LYS A 365 -15.22 -9.66 5.09
CA LYS A 365 -15.59 -11.06 5.39
C LYS A 365 -15.25 -11.46 6.84
N ARG A 366 -14.09 -11.04 7.33
CA ARG A 366 -13.72 -11.27 8.73
C ARG A 366 -14.61 -10.51 9.70
N SER A 367 -14.95 -9.26 9.37
CA SER A 367 -15.87 -8.45 10.16
C SER A 367 -17.27 -9.07 10.23
N GLU A 368 -17.79 -9.58 9.11
CA GLU A 368 -19.08 -10.28 9.04
C GLU A 368 -19.07 -11.53 9.94
N LYS A 369 -18.09 -12.41 9.78
CA LYS A 369 -17.94 -13.60 10.63
C LYS A 369 -17.79 -13.26 12.12
N THR A 370 -17.08 -12.18 12.43
CA THR A 370 -16.92 -11.72 13.81
C THR A 370 -18.25 -11.24 14.38
N TYR A 371 -18.99 -10.47 13.59
CA TYR A 371 -20.31 -9.97 14.00
C TYR A 371 -21.31 -11.11 14.22
N GLU A 372 -21.37 -12.07 13.31
CA GLU A 372 -22.22 -13.27 13.46
C GLU A 372 -21.90 -14.05 14.74
N LYS A 373 -20.62 -14.28 15.03
CA LYS A 373 -20.20 -14.93 16.28
C LYS A 373 -20.58 -14.15 17.53
N LEU A 374 -20.46 -12.83 17.48
CA LEU A 374 -20.80 -11.98 18.60
C LEU A 374 -22.33 -11.88 18.80
N LEU A 375 -23.10 -11.88 17.70
CA LEU A 375 -24.56 -11.99 17.76
C LEU A 375 -25.00 -13.32 18.38
N ASP A 376 -24.42 -14.43 17.97
CA ASP A 376 -24.70 -15.76 18.56
C ASP A 376 -24.39 -15.79 20.05
N LYS A 377 -23.23 -15.27 20.47
CA LYS A 377 -22.90 -15.11 21.89
C LYS A 377 -23.92 -14.26 22.65
N LYS A 378 -24.35 -13.13 22.08
CA LYS A 378 -25.36 -12.25 22.66
C LYS A 378 -26.69 -12.99 22.84
N ASN A 379 -27.14 -13.70 21.81
CA ASN A 379 -28.39 -14.47 21.84
C ASN A 379 -28.36 -15.62 22.87
N LYS A 380 -27.19 -16.18 23.12
CA LYS A 380 -26.96 -17.22 24.14
C LYS A 380 -26.72 -16.65 25.54
N GLY A 381 -26.78 -15.33 25.74
CA GLY A 381 -26.53 -14.67 27.02
C GLY A 381 -25.08 -14.75 27.52
N ILE A 382 -24.12 -15.07 26.63
CA ILE A 382 -22.70 -15.20 26.96
C ILE A 382 -22.08 -13.80 27.09
N LYS A 383 -21.42 -13.53 28.21
CA LYS A 383 -20.76 -12.23 28.45
C LYS A 383 -19.61 -11.99 27.47
N PHE A 384 -19.55 -10.79 26.93
CA PHE A 384 -18.43 -10.35 26.09
C PHE A 384 -17.21 -9.95 26.91
N SER A 385 -16.02 -10.28 26.42
CA SER A 385 -14.79 -9.63 26.85
C SER A 385 -14.81 -8.13 26.49
N GLU A 386 -13.92 -7.33 27.06
CA GLU A 386 -13.85 -5.90 26.77
C GLU A 386 -13.61 -5.60 25.28
N ASN A 387 -12.70 -6.35 24.66
CA ASN A 387 -12.42 -6.23 23.23
C ASN A 387 -13.61 -6.66 22.36
N GLU A 388 -14.30 -7.75 22.71
CA GLU A 388 -15.51 -8.19 22.01
C GLU A 388 -16.63 -7.17 22.12
N ARG A 389 -16.78 -6.50 23.26
CA ARG A 389 -17.77 -5.43 23.46
C ARG A 389 -17.48 -4.23 22.56
N LYS A 390 -16.21 -3.79 22.45
CA LYS A 390 -15.79 -2.72 21.54
C LYS A 390 -16.08 -3.07 20.08
N TRP A 391 -15.71 -4.29 19.67
CA TRP A 391 -15.98 -4.79 18.31
C TRP A 391 -17.48 -4.89 18.03
N PHE A 392 -18.24 -5.49 18.95
CA PHE A 392 -19.70 -5.62 18.80
C PHE A 392 -20.35 -4.25 18.63
N HIS A 393 -20.04 -3.29 19.48
CA HIS A 393 -20.60 -1.93 19.41
C HIS A 393 -20.31 -1.27 18.04
N LYS A 394 -19.08 -1.39 17.55
CA LYS A 394 -18.68 -0.84 16.24
C LYS A 394 -19.45 -1.49 15.09
N LEU A 395 -19.56 -2.81 15.09
CA LEU A 395 -20.20 -3.56 14.01
C LEU A 395 -21.73 -3.44 14.07
N ASP A 396 -22.33 -3.41 15.26
CA ASP A 396 -23.76 -3.22 15.48
C ASP A 396 -24.21 -1.82 15.05
N LYS A 397 -23.41 -0.78 15.34
CA LYS A 397 -23.64 0.56 14.81
C LYS A 397 -23.64 0.56 13.27
N LEU A 398 -22.72 -0.15 12.65
CA LEU A 398 -22.66 -0.28 11.19
C LEU A 398 -23.89 -1.01 10.63
N ALA A 399 -24.34 -2.08 11.29
CA ALA A 399 -25.53 -2.83 10.91
C ALA A 399 -26.80 -1.96 11.05
N LYS A 400 -26.94 -1.18 12.13
CA LYS A 400 -28.07 -0.26 12.33
C LYS A 400 -28.12 0.87 11.31
N MET A 401 -26.96 1.41 10.90
CA MET A 401 -26.89 2.40 9.83
C MET A 401 -27.37 1.82 8.48
N ARG A 402 -27.50 0.51 8.37
CA ARG A 402 -27.99 -0.23 7.20
C ARG A 402 -29.37 -0.87 7.44
N ASN A 403 -30.21 -0.26 8.28
CA ASN A 403 -31.58 -0.67 8.57
C ASN A 403 -31.71 -2.07 9.19
N GLY A 404 -30.77 -2.44 10.09
CA GLY A 404 -30.85 -3.73 10.81
C GLY A 404 -30.56 -4.98 9.96
N SER A 405 -30.27 -4.78 8.70
CA SER A 405 -29.83 -5.82 7.77
C SER A 405 -28.47 -6.42 8.21
N PRO A 406 -28.09 -7.63 7.75
CA PRO A 406 -26.72 -8.09 7.90
C PRO A 406 -25.73 -6.98 7.49
N LEU A 407 -24.52 -6.98 8.04
CA LEU A 407 -23.51 -5.91 7.83
C LEU A 407 -23.38 -5.42 6.37
N TRP A 408 -23.82 -6.25 5.43
CA TRP A 408 -23.77 -5.98 4.00
C TRP A 408 -25.12 -6.32 3.35
N GLU A 409 -25.64 -5.37 2.58
CA GLU A 409 -26.87 -5.56 1.80
C GLU A 409 -26.65 -6.66 0.77
N ARG A 410 -27.66 -7.55 0.62
CA ARG A 410 -27.62 -8.66 -0.32
C ARG A 410 -28.89 -8.65 -1.19
N ASN A 411 -28.74 -9.07 -2.44
CA ASN A 411 -29.86 -9.27 -3.33
C ASN A 411 -30.57 -10.62 -3.03
N LYS A 412 -31.65 -10.90 -3.76
CA LYS A 412 -32.42 -12.15 -3.64
C LYS A 412 -31.61 -13.44 -3.89
N HIS A 413 -30.45 -13.32 -4.51
CA HIS A 413 -29.53 -14.45 -4.78
C HIS A 413 -28.44 -14.57 -3.71
N GLY A 414 -28.50 -13.77 -2.63
CA GLY A 414 -27.50 -13.75 -1.57
C GLY A 414 -26.20 -13.03 -1.92
N GLU A 415 -26.12 -12.40 -3.08
CA GLU A 415 -24.93 -11.65 -3.52
C GLU A 415 -24.90 -10.28 -2.86
N VAL A 416 -23.71 -9.84 -2.45
CA VAL A 416 -23.52 -8.51 -1.86
C VAL A 416 -23.75 -7.45 -2.93
N ILE A 417 -24.58 -6.47 -2.60
CA ILE A 417 -24.85 -5.31 -3.45
C ILE A 417 -24.44 -4.02 -2.74
N ARG A 418 -23.98 -3.05 -3.53
CA ARG A 418 -23.62 -1.71 -3.06
C ARG A 418 -24.11 -0.64 -4.01
N ALA A 419 -24.48 0.49 -3.45
CA ALA A 419 -24.76 1.67 -4.25
C ALA A 419 -23.48 2.15 -4.96
N LYS A 420 -23.65 2.78 -6.12
CA LYS A 420 -22.56 3.33 -6.93
C LYS A 420 -21.64 4.22 -6.11
N TYR A 421 -22.18 5.11 -5.27
CA TYR A 421 -21.38 5.99 -4.42
C TYR A 421 -20.48 5.24 -3.42
N GLU A 422 -20.86 4.05 -2.96
CA GLU A 422 -20.04 3.23 -2.06
C GLU A 422 -18.83 2.60 -2.75
N LEU A 423 -18.84 2.57 -4.07
CA LEU A 423 -17.80 1.95 -4.91
C LEU A 423 -16.78 2.97 -5.45
N ILE A 424 -17.08 4.28 -5.34
CA ILE A 424 -16.16 5.34 -5.78
C ILE A 424 -14.85 5.26 -5.00
N CYS A 425 -13.76 5.45 -5.70
CA CYS A 425 -12.43 5.56 -5.12
C CYS A 425 -11.54 6.47 -6.00
N SER A 426 -10.39 6.87 -5.52
CA SER A 426 -9.44 7.70 -6.26
C SER A 426 -9.12 7.15 -7.67
N HIS A 427 -9.14 5.83 -7.84
CA HIS A 427 -8.93 5.18 -9.13
C HIS A 427 -10.13 5.30 -10.09
N THR A 428 -11.33 5.54 -9.55
CA THR A 428 -12.54 5.79 -10.35
C THR A 428 -12.39 7.06 -11.18
N ALA A 429 -11.71 8.10 -10.67
CA ALA A 429 -11.43 9.32 -11.43
C ALA A 429 -10.76 9.01 -12.78
N ARG A 430 -9.61 8.32 -12.74
CA ARG A 430 -8.87 7.91 -13.95
C ARG A 430 -9.70 6.99 -14.84
N ARG A 431 -10.43 6.04 -14.26
CA ARG A 431 -11.29 5.12 -15.02
C ARG A 431 -12.40 5.87 -15.73
N SER A 432 -13.03 6.83 -15.06
CA SER A 432 -14.10 7.66 -15.64
C SER A 432 -13.57 8.50 -16.80
N GLY A 433 -12.48 9.25 -16.61
CA GLY A 433 -11.88 10.05 -17.66
C GLY A 433 -11.48 9.19 -18.87
N THR A 434 -10.81 8.07 -18.65
CA THR A 434 -10.42 7.16 -19.74
C THR A 434 -11.66 6.59 -20.46
N THR A 435 -12.72 6.19 -19.74
CA THR A 435 -13.92 5.62 -20.34
C THR A 435 -14.71 6.65 -21.12
N ASN A 436 -14.88 7.87 -20.58
CA ASN A 436 -15.61 8.93 -21.25
C ASN A 436 -14.88 9.42 -22.51
N LEU A 437 -13.55 9.62 -22.44
CA LEU A 437 -12.75 9.92 -23.64
C LEU A 437 -12.85 8.82 -24.71
N TYR A 438 -12.83 7.54 -24.30
CA TYR A 438 -13.05 6.43 -25.24
C TYR A 438 -14.46 6.47 -25.85
N LYS A 439 -15.47 6.86 -25.06
CA LYS A 439 -16.87 6.95 -25.52
C LYS A 439 -17.07 8.06 -26.57
N LEU A 440 -16.29 9.13 -26.56
CA LEU A 440 -16.33 10.15 -27.59
C LEU A 440 -16.10 9.55 -28.98
N GLY A 441 -15.28 8.52 -29.09
CA GLY A 441 -15.08 7.77 -30.34
C GLY A 441 -14.26 8.48 -31.41
N VAL A 442 -13.64 9.62 -31.04
CA VAL A 442 -12.78 10.44 -31.92
C VAL A 442 -11.30 10.14 -31.76
N LEU A 443 -10.91 9.53 -30.65
CA LEU A 443 -9.53 9.17 -30.33
C LEU A 443 -9.30 7.67 -30.59
N SER A 444 -8.15 7.36 -31.17
CA SER A 444 -7.69 5.97 -31.30
C SER A 444 -7.22 5.41 -29.96
N ASP A 445 -7.15 4.09 -29.84
CA ASP A 445 -6.60 3.43 -28.64
C ASP A 445 -5.14 3.85 -28.37
N LEU A 446 -4.36 4.13 -29.42
CA LEU A 446 -2.99 4.60 -29.28
C LEU A 446 -2.93 5.99 -28.65
N GLU A 447 -3.77 6.92 -29.07
CA GLU A 447 -3.86 8.27 -28.52
C GLU A 447 -4.34 8.24 -27.07
N LEU A 448 -5.37 7.45 -26.76
CA LEU A 448 -5.86 7.26 -25.39
C LEU A 448 -4.79 6.63 -24.48
N ARG A 449 -4.01 5.70 -25.01
CA ARG A 449 -2.88 5.11 -24.27
C ARG A 449 -1.72 6.09 -24.07
N SER A 450 -1.49 7.02 -24.99
CA SER A 450 -0.48 8.07 -24.81
C SER A 450 -0.86 9.01 -23.66
N ILE A 451 -2.13 9.45 -23.59
CA ILE A 451 -2.67 10.27 -22.50
C ILE A 451 -2.57 9.54 -21.16
N THR A 452 -3.02 8.29 -21.12
CA THR A 452 -3.10 7.53 -19.88
C THR A 452 -1.77 6.88 -19.46
N GLY A 453 -0.80 6.78 -20.35
CA GLY A 453 0.48 6.13 -20.12
C GLY A 453 0.41 4.59 -19.99
N HIS A 454 -0.61 3.93 -20.58
CA HIS A 454 -0.67 2.47 -20.61
C HIS A 454 0.27 1.89 -21.67
N GLU A 455 1.14 0.96 -21.26
CA GLU A 455 2.08 0.30 -22.19
C GLU A 455 1.41 -0.85 -22.95
N SER A 456 0.58 -1.66 -22.29
CA SER A 456 -0.10 -2.78 -22.93
C SER A 456 -1.57 -2.48 -23.20
N GLN A 457 -2.06 -2.95 -24.34
CA GLN A 457 -3.47 -2.87 -24.71
C GLN A 457 -4.37 -3.58 -23.69
N LYS A 458 -3.99 -4.76 -23.23
CA LYS A 458 -4.73 -5.51 -22.21
C LYS A 458 -4.95 -4.72 -20.92
N ASN A 459 -3.93 -3.97 -20.49
CA ASN A 459 -4.06 -3.13 -19.29
C ASN A 459 -4.97 -1.92 -19.55
N PHE A 460 -4.92 -1.35 -20.76
CA PHE A 460 -5.79 -0.24 -21.17
C PHE A 460 -7.26 -0.68 -21.25
N GLU A 461 -7.55 -1.78 -21.95
CA GLU A 461 -8.89 -2.36 -22.05
C GLU A 461 -9.52 -2.63 -20.67
N GLY A 462 -8.69 -3.02 -19.69
CA GLY A 462 -9.10 -3.18 -18.31
C GLY A 462 -9.62 -1.90 -17.64
N TYR A 463 -9.43 -0.72 -18.22
CA TYR A 463 -9.96 0.56 -17.71
C TYR A 463 -11.27 0.97 -18.36
N ILE A 464 -11.56 0.47 -19.56
CA ILE A 464 -12.81 0.80 -20.26
C ILE A 464 -13.96 0.03 -19.60
N ARG A 465 -14.97 0.74 -19.14
CA ARG A 465 -16.12 0.19 -18.39
C ARG A 465 -17.43 0.39 -19.17
N ILE A 466 -17.43 -0.06 -20.39
CA ILE A 466 -18.60 -0.05 -21.25
C ILE A 466 -19.22 -1.45 -21.23
N GLY A 467 -20.52 -1.54 -20.99
CA GLY A 467 -21.25 -2.80 -21.02
C GLY A 467 -21.27 -3.43 -22.41
N ILE A 468 -21.39 -4.76 -22.50
CA ILE A 468 -21.42 -5.49 -23.80
C ILE A 468 -22.52 -4.93 -24.72
N SER A 469 -23.70 -4.67 -24.16
CA SER A 469 -24.84 -4.13 -24.94
C SER A 469 -24.57 -2.70 -25.42
N GLU A 470 -24.01 -1.86 -24.58
CA GLU A 470 -23.62 -0.48 -24.93
C GLU A 470 -22.52 -0.47 -26.00
N GLN A 471 -21.54 -1.36 -25.89
CA GLN A 471 -20.53 -1.53 -26.93
C GLN A 471 -21.11 -1.98 -28.26
N ALA A 472 -22.02 -2.96 -28.25
CA ALA A 472 -22.71 -3.44 -29.46
C ALA A 472 -23.54 -2.33 -30.12
N GLN A 473 -24.28 -1.54 -29.33
CA GLN A 473 -25.02 -0.38 -29.81
C GLN A 473 -24.10 0.64 -30.50
N ARG A 474 -22.99 1.05 -29.84
CA ARG A 474 -22.03 1.97 -30.44
C ARG A 474 -21.43 1.50 -31.74
N VAL A 475 -21.11 0.20 -31.84
CA VAL A 475 -20.63 -0.38 -33.09
C VAL A 475 -21.72 -0.30 -34.18
N GLY A 476 -22.97 -0.61 -33.82
CA GLY A 476 -24.13 -0.52 -34.73
C GLY A 476 -24.33 0.92 -35.24
N ASP A 477 -24.29 1.90 -34.37
CA ASP A 477 -24.46 3.31 -34.70
C ASP A 477 -23.33 3.83 -35.62
N LYS A 478 -22.09 3.46 -35.36
CA LYS A 478 -20.95 3.79 -36.25
C LYS A 478 -21.11 3.17 -37.65
N ILE A 479 -21.56 1.92 -37.73
CA ILE A 479 -21.81 1.24 -39.01
C ILE A 479 -22.94 1.95 -39.78
N LYS A 480 -24.02 2.33 -39.10
CA LYS A 480 -25.15 3.07 -39.74
C LYS A 480 -24.67 4.43 -40.26
N ALA A 481 -23.98 5.20 -39.44
CA ALA A 481 -23.45 6.53 -39.82
C ALA A 481 -22.49 6.42 -41.02
N ALA A 482 -21.60 5.44 -41.05
CA ALA A 482 -20.68 5.22 -42.16
C ALA A 482 -21.43 4.87 -43.45
N ARG A 483 -22.47 3.99 -43.38
CA ARG A 483 -23.29 3.65 -44.54
C ARG A 483 -24.10 4.84 -45.06
N GLU A 484 -24.63 5.69 -44.19
CA GLU A 484 -25.34 6.91 -44.58
C GLU A 484 -24.41 7.93 -45.28
N ALA A 485 -23.18 8.08 -44.74
CA ALA A 485 -22.19 8.92 -45.37
C ALA A 485 -21.80 8.42 -46.78
N MET A 486 -21.64 7.12 -46.97
CA MET A 486 -21.35 6.52 -48.27
C MET A 486 -22.53 6.73 -49.28
N LYS A 487 -23.80 6.60 -48.83
CA LYS A 487 -24.95 6.90 -49.67
C LYS A 487 -24.98 8.35 -50.13
N LYS A 488 -24.79 9.31 -49.21
CA LYS A 488 -24.72 10.74 -49.53
C LYS A 488 -23.59 11.12 -50.48
N GLN A 489 -22.51 10.33 -50.52
CA GLN A 489 -21.41 10.53 -51.49
C GLN A 489 -21.70 9.90 -52.84
N ALA A 490 -22.48 8.82 -52.90
CA ALA A 490 -22.90 8.16 -54.15
C ALA A 490 -24.00 8.93 -54.87
N ASP A 491 -24.79 9.75 -54.14
CA ASP A 491 -25.88 10.55 -54.66
C ASP A 491 -25.43 11.97 -55.14
N LYS A 492 -24.10 12.30 -55.01
CA LYS A 492 -23.43 13.50 -55.52
C LYS A 492 -22.62 13.18 -56.76
#